data_6673dcb8e96b104c70f4c68c083e1168
#
_entry.id   6673dcb8e96b104c70f4c68c083e1168
#
_cell.length_a   1.000
_cell.length_b   1.000
_cell.length_c   1.000
_cell.angle_alpha   90.00
_cell.angle_beta   90.00
_cell.angle_gamma   90.00
#
_symmetry.space_group_name_H-M   'P 1'
#
loop_
_entity.id
_entity.type
_entity.pdbx_description
1 polymer ?
#
loop_
_entity_poly.entity_id
_entity_poly.type
_entity_poly.pdbx_seq_one_letter_code
_entity_poly.pdbx_strand_id
1 'polypeptide(L)'
;EGAKELLHFLQDQNVKMIAATSSPREHVTKALQRNGLYGYLQQIYTTGEVGISKHEPLIYQLAAKSLGTKPEETLVFEDSLYALKTAKNAGFRTIGVYDADGETDQEGVRETGELYLTSLLDFRQSWMKQ
;
A
#
# COMPACT_ATOMS: atom_id res chain seq x y z
N GLU A 1 -3.51 9.78 7.25
CA GLU A 1 -4.60 10.72 7.12
C GLU A 1 -5.25 10.64 5.76
N GLY A 2 -6.58 10.68 5.72
CA GLY A 2 -7.30 10.51 4.46
C GLY A 2 -7.44 9.07 4.00
N ALA A 3 -7.01 8.10 4.83
CA ALA A 3 -7.05 6.69 4.43
C ALA A 3 -8.48 6.20 4.21
N LYS A 4 -9.40 6.55 5.10
CA LYS A 4 -10.79 6.10 4.97
C LYS A 4 -11.44 6.66 3.70
N GLU A 5 -11.20 7.94 3.42
CA GLU A 5 -11.73 8.58 2.22
C GLU A 5 -11.16 7.93 0.96
N LEU A 6 -9.87 7.62 0.96
CA LEU A 6 -9.24 6.95 -0.17
C LEU A 6 -9.81 5.55 -0.38
N LEU A 7 -9.91 4.75 0.67
CA LEU A 7 -10.41 3.38 0.53
C LEU A 7 -11.86 3.36 0.08
N HIS A 8 -12.67 4.29 0.59
CA HIS A 8 -14.06 4.42 0.17
C HIS A 8 -14.16 4.79 -1.32
N PHE A 9 -13.34 5.74 -1.75
CA PHE A 9 -13.29 6.13 -3.17
C PHE A 9 -12.92 4.94 -4.06
N LEU A 10 -11.88 4.19 -3.67
CA LEU A 10 -11.44 3.04 -4.47
C LEU A 10 -12.50 1.94 -4.50
N GLN A 11 -13.19 1.70 -3.39
CA GLN A 11 -14.28 0.74 -3.35
C GLN A 11 -15.39 1.14 -4.33
N ASP A 12 -15.72 2.42 -4.38
CA ASP A 12 -16.72 2.94 -5.32
C ASP A 12 -16.29 2.76 -6.78
N GLN A 13 -14.98 2.66 -7.03
CA GLN A 13 -14.43 2.41 -8.36
C GLN A 13 -14.27 0.91 -8.65
N ASN A 14 -14.79 0.05 -7.77
CA ASN A 14 -14.69 -1.41 -7.87
C ASN A 14 -13.24 -1.93 -7.79
N VAL A 15 -12.38 -1.22 -7.08
CA VAL A 15 -11.00 -1.62 -6.87
C VAL A 15 -10.92 -2.49 -5.62
N LYS A 16 -10.37 -3.69 -5.75
CA LYS A 16 -10.14 -4.58 -4.61
C LYS A 16 -8.84 -4.19 -3.91
N MET A 17 -8.82 -4.33 -2.57
CA MET A 17 -7.72 -3.86 -1.76
C MET A 17 -7.26 -4.90 -0.76
N ILE A 18 -5.94 -4.93 -0.54
CA ILE A 18 -5.30 -5.84 0.43
C ILE A 18 -4.30 -5.02 1.24
N ALA A 19 -4.19 -5.32 2.53
CA ALA A 19 -3.16 -4.73 3.36
C ALA A 19 -1.97 -5.70 3.44
N ALA A 20 -0.75 -5.15 3.25
CA ALA A 20 0.50 -5.87 3.42
C ALA A 20 1.31 -5.10 4.45
N THR A 21 1.63 -5.72 5.58
CA THR A 21 2.20 -5.00 6.71
C THR A 21 3.28 -5.80 7.43
N SER A 22 4.22 -5.08 8.05
CA SER A 22 5.23 -5.67 8.93
C SER A 22 4.73 -5.80 10.37
N SER A 23 3.58 -5.24 10.70
CA SER A 23 2.99 -5.32 12.04
C SER A 23 2.37 -6.70 12.28
N PRO A 24 2.34 -7.18 13.53
CA PRO A 24 1.64 -8.42 13.85
C PRO A 24 0.15 -8.31 13.50
N ARG A 25 -0.43 -9.43 13.06
CA ARG A 25 -1.84 -9.45 12.63
C ARG A 25 -2.78 -8.88 13.67
N GLU A 26 -2.58 -9.23 14.94
CA GLU A 26 -3.45 -8.75 16.00
C GLU A 26 -3.45 -7.22 16.11
N HIS A 27 -2.28 -6.61 16.01
CA HIS A 27 -2.16 -5.16 16.09
C HIS A 27 -2.79 -4.47 14.89
N VAL A 28 -2.50 -4.95 13.68
CA VAL A 28 -3.02 -4.32 12.47
C VAL A 28 -4.53 -4.48 12.38
N THR A 29 -5.06 -5.63 12.76
CA THR A 29 -6.51 -5.87 12.73
C THR A 29 -7.23 -4.89 13.66
N LYS A 30 -6.73 -4.75 14.89
CA LYS A 30 -7.34 -3.81 15.86
C LYS A 30 -7.26 -2.36 15.36
N ALA A 31 -6.11 -1.97 14.80
CA ALA A 31 -5.94 -0.62 14.29
C ALA A 31 -6.90 -0.33 13.13
N LEU A 32 -7.04 -1.28 12.21
CA LEU A 32 -7.94 -1.13 11.07
C LEU A 32 -9.40 -1.08 11.50
N GLN A 33 -9.79 -1.90 12.47
CA GLN A 33 -11.15 -1.87 13.00
C GLN A 33 -11.44 -0.55 13.71
N ARG A 34 -10.49 -0.07 14.52
CA ARG A 34 -10.64 1.20 15.24
C ARG A 34 -10.83 2.38 14.30
N ASN A 35 -10.14 2.35 13.18
CA ASN A 35 -10.18 3.45 12.21
C ASN A 35 -11.25 3.25 11.12
N GLY A 36 -12.03 2.19 11.20
CA GLY A 36 -13.11 1.94 10.24
C GLY A 36 -12.62 1.49 8.87
N LEU A 37 -11.42 0.93 8.78
CA LEU A 37 -10.82 0.54 7.51
C LEU A 37 -10.92 -0.95 7.20
N TYR A 38 -11.17 -1.77 8.23
CA TYR A 38 -11.08 -3.22 8.11
C TYR A 38 -12.02 -3.78 7.02
N GLY A 39 -13.24 -3.25 6.94
CA GLY A 39 -14.25 -3.76 6.02
C GLY A 39 -13.95 -3.49 4.53
N TYR A 40 -13.01 -2.60 4.24
CA TYR A 40 -12.63 -2.31 2.86
C TYR A 40 -11.65 -3.32 2.29
N LEU A 41 -11.01 -4.13 3.14
CA LEU A 41 -9.91 -4.99 2.73
C LEU A 41 -10.37 -6.42 2.47
N GLN A 42 -9.90 -7.00 1.36
CA GLN A 42 -10.20 -8.39 1.00
C GLN A 42 -9.38 -9.36 1.85
N GLN A 43 -8.17 -8.96 2.22
CA GLN A 43 -7.23 -9.83 2.92
C GLN A 43 -6.17 -8.98 3.60
N ILE A 44 -5.52 -9.54 4.60
CA ILE A 44 -4.37 -8.92 5.26
C ILE A 44 -3.23 -9.93 5.23
N TYR A 45 -2.08 -9.52 4.70
CA TYR A 45 -0.85 -10.30 4.75
C TYR A 45 0.12 -9.62 5.70
N THR A 46 0.76 -10.39 6.56
CA THR A 46 1.79 -9.86 7.45
C THR A 46 3.12 -10.51 7.11
N THR A 47 4.22 -9.76 7.26
CA THR A 47 5.55 -10.31 6.99
C THR A 47 5.88 -11.44 7.95
N GLY A 48 5.39 -11.40 9.20
CA GLY A 48 5.59 -12.47 10.16
C GLY A 48 4.97 -13.79 9.72
N GLU A 49 3.76 -13.75 9.18
CA GLU A 49 3.06 -14.95 8.70
C GLU A 49 3.62 -15.47 7.38
N VAL A 50 4.02 -14.55 6.49
CA VAL A 50 4.67 -14.90 5.22
C VAL A 50 6.08 -15.44 5.45
N GLY A 51 6.76 -14.98 6.51
CA GLY A 51 8.09 -15.44 6.88
C GLY A 51 9.23 -14.71 6.18
N ILE A 52 8.94 -13.68 5.38
CA ILE A 52 9.93 -12.91 4.65
C ILE A 52 9.56 -11.43 4.73
N SER A 53 10.57 -10.58 4.98
CA SER A 53 10.37 -9.15 5.11
C SER A 53 10.08 -8.48 3.75
N LYS A 54 9.75 -7.20 3.78
CA LYS A 54 9.51 -6.39 2.57
C LYS A 54 10.79 -6.05 1.80
N HIS A 55 11.95 -6.56 2.21
CA HIS A 55 13.17 -6.50 1.39
C HIS A 55 13.07 -7.47 0.20
N GLU A 56 12.17 -8.45 0.29
CA GLU A 56 11.85 -9.38 -0.79
C GLU A 56 10.42 -9.13 -1.26
N PRO A 57 10.10 -9.36 -2.54
CA PRO A 57 8.77 -8.99 -3.07
C PRO A 57 7.66 -9.99 -2.76
N LEU A 58 7.92 -11.06 -2.02
CA LEU A 58 6.96 -12.15 -1.85
C LEU A 58 5.59 -11.69 -1.34
N ILE A 59 5.56 -10.79 -0.34
CA ILE A 59 4.28 -10.35 0.23
C ILE A 59 3.43 -9.63 -0.83
N TYR A 60 4.06 -8.83 -1.69
CA TYR A 60 3.35 -8.13 -2.76
C TYR A 60 2.88 -9.10 -3.83
N GLN A 61 3.70 -10.10 -4.14
CA GLN A 61 3.35 -11.12 -5.13
C GLN A 61 2.16 -11.96 -4.66
N LEU A 62 2.13 -12.31 -3.38
CA LEU A 62 0.99 -13.03 -2.79
C LEU A 62 -0.28 -12.17 -2.83
N ALA A 63 -0.15 -10.89 -2.52
CA ALA A 63 -1.29 -9.98 -2.56
C ALA A 63 -1.86 -9.86 -3.98
N ALA A 64 -1.00 -9.67 -4.98
CA ALA A 64 -1.44 -9.57 -6.37
C ALA A 64 -2.12 -10.86 -6.82
N LYS A 65 -1.54 -12.01 -6.46
CA LYS A 65 -2.13 -13.31 -6.79
C LYS A 65 -3.53 -13.45 -6.18
N SER A 66 -3.69 -13.02 -4.94
CA SER A 66 -4.97 -13.06 -4.24
C SER A 66 -5.99 -12.14 -4.90
N LEU A 67 -5.54 -10.98 -5.42
CA LEU A 67 -6.40 -10.05 -6.15
C LEU A 67 -6.73 -10.52 -7.56
N GLY A 68 -5.96 -11.47 -8.10
CA GLY A 68 -6.11 -11.91 -9.48
C GLY A 68 -5.54 -10.92 -10.49
N THR A 69 -4.55 -10.13 -10.09
CA THR A 69 -3.96 -9.09 -10.93
C THR A 69 -2.47 -9.36 -11.17
N LYS A 70 -1.95 -8.79 -12.24
CA LYS A 70 -0.51 -8.83 -12.55
C LYS A 70 0.18 -7.67 -11.83
N PRO A 71 1.51 -7.75 -11.58
CA PRO A 71 2.22 -6.63 -10.95
C PRO A 71 2.01 -5.29 -11.65
N GLU A 72 2.07 -5.28 -12.99
CA GLU A 72 1.88 -4.04 -13.76
C GLU A 72 0.47 -3.46 -13.67
N GLU A 73 -0.48 -4.25 -13.14
CA GLU A 73 -1.87 -3.82 -12.93
C GLU A 73 -2.15 -3.48 -11.46
N THR A 74 -1.15 -3.60 -10.60
CA THR A 74 -1.33 -3.52 -9.16
C THR A 74 -0.60 -2.29 -8.62
N LEU A 75 -1.31 -1.45 -7.88
CA LEU A 75 -0.72 -0.28 -7.22
C LEU A 75 -0.30 -0.66 -5.81
N VAL A 76 0.92 -0.29 -5.45
CA VAL A 76 1.45 -0.47 -4.10
C VAL A 76 1.70 0.90 -3.49
N PHE A 77 1.00 1.18 -2.38
CA PHE A 77 1.20 2.40 -1.60
C PHE A 77 2.15 2.08 -0.46
N GLU A 78 3.26 2.78 -0.38
CA GLU A 78 4.25 2.57 0.68
C GLU A 78 4.87 3.87 1.15
N ASP A 79 5.14 3.95 2.44
CA ASP A 79 5.83 5.08 3.04
C ASP A 79 7.31 4.78 3.31
N SER A 80 7.72 3.53 3.22
CA SER A 80 9.10 3.08 3.45
C SER A 80 9.85 2.96 2.12
N LEU A 81 11.03 3.58 2.05
CA LEU A 81 11.83 3.58 0.82
C LEU A 81 12.23 2.16 0.39
N TYR A 82 12.70 1.32 1.32
CA TYR A 82 13.13 0.00 0.92
C TYR A 82 11.96 -0.86 0.39
N ALA A 83 10.80 -0.75 1.01
CA ALA A 83 9.62 -1.48 0.57
C ALA A 83 9.15 -0.99 -0.80
N LEU A 84 9.20 0.32 -1.02
CA LEU A 84 8.83 0.91 -2.30
C LEU A 84 9.75 0.44 -3.42
N LYS A 85 11.07 0.41 -3.16
CA LYS A 85 12.04 -0.09 -4.14
C LYS A 85 11.82 -1.56 -4.45
N THR A 86 11.52 -2.37 -3.42
CA THR A 86 11.25 -3.79 -3.60
C THR A 86 10.05 -4.00 -4.53
N ALA A 87 8.97 -3.28 -4.29
CA ALA A 87 7.78 -3.40 -5.12
C ALA A 87 8.06 -2.94 -6.56
N LYS A 88 8.76 -1.82 -6.72
CA LYS A 88 9.10 -1.30 -8.05
C LYS A 88 9.95 -2.30 -8.83
N ASN A 89 10.96 -2.86 -8.19
CA ASN A 89 11.85 -3.81 -8.84
C ASN A 89 11.15 -5.10 -9.25
N ALA A 90 10.05 -5.43 -8.60
CA ALA A 90 9.24 -6.61 -8.92
C ALA A 90 8.18 -6.33 -10.00
N GLY A 91 8.14 -5.11 -10.53
CA GLY A 91 7.26 -4.75 -11.63
C GLY A 91 5.94 -4.14 -11.21
N PHE A 92 5.75 -3.87 -9.92
CA PHE A 92 4.53 -3.22 -9.43
C PHE A 92 4.54 -1.73 -9.74
N ARG A 93 3.35 -1.16 -9.85
CA ARG A 93 3.20 0.30 -9.92
C ARG A 93 3.24 0.83 -8.50
N THR A 94 3.98 1.90 -8.29
CA THR A 94 4.30 2.35 -6.93
C THR A 94 3.85 3.78 -6.68
N ILE A 95 3.36 4.02 -5.46
CA ILE A 95 2.94 5.32 -5.00
C ILE A 95 3.59 5.55 -3.64
N GLY A 96 4.50 6.53 -3.58
CA GLY A 96 5.15 6.90 -2.34
C GLY A 96 4.24 7.77 -1.50
N VAL A 97 4.18 7.51 -0.20
CA VAL A 97 3.32 8.25 0.73
C VAL A 97 4.18 8.87 1.81
N TYR A 98 3.97 10.15 2.08
CA TYR A 98 4.65 10.85 3.14
C TYR A 98 4.18 10.34 4.51
N ASP A 99 5.13 10.11 5.41
CA ASP A 99 4.86 9.78 6.80
C ASP A 99 5.83 10.56 7.67
N ALA A 100 5.30 11.47 8.47
CA ALA A 100 6.10 12.34 9.33
C ALA A 100 6.94 11.57 10.35
N ASP A 101 6.47 10.41 10.77
CA ASP A 101 7.14 9.60 11.80
C ASP A 101 7.90 8.41 11.22
N GLY A 102 7.94 8.29 9.90
CA GLY A 102 8.49 7.14 9.23
C GLY A 102 9.81 7.42 8.52
N GLU A 103 9.83 7.21 7.21
CA GLU A 103 11.03 7.30 6.38
C GLU A 103 11.70 8.68 6.44
N THR A 104 13.00 8.72 6.67
CA THR A 104 13.76 9.97 6.69
C THR A 104 14.16 10.41 5.30
N ASP A 105 14.27 9.50 4.34
CA ASP A 105 14.65 9.82 2.97
C ASP A 105 13.42 10.06 2.11
N GLN A 106 12.76 11.19 2.33
CA GLN A 106 11.56 11.55 1.57
C GLN A 106 11.86 11.84 0.10
N GLU A 107 13.06 12.33 -0.20
CA GLU A 107 13.46 12.57 -1.58
C GLU A 107 13.56 11.24 -2.35
N GLY A 108 14.13 10.21 -1.72
CA GLY A 108 14.19 8.88 -2.31
C GLY A 108 12.81 8.29 -2.56
N VAL A 109 11.89 8.48 -1.63
CA VAL A 109 10.50 8.04 -1.79
C VAL A 109 9.84 8.75 -2.97
N ARG A 110 10.05 10.06 -3.07
CA ARG A 110 9.49 10.87 -4.16
C ARG A 110 10.02 10.40 -5.52
N GLU A 111 11.32 10.13 -5.62
CA GLU A 111 11.94 9.73 -6.87
C GLU A 111 11.58 8.30 -7.28
N THR A 112 11.38 7.41 -6.31
CA THR A 112 11.12 6.01 -6.58
C THR A 112 9.68 5.75 -7.02
N GLY A 113 8.71 6.40 -6.39
CA GLY A 113 7.30 6.20 -6.73
C GLY A 113 6.91 6.87 -8.03
N GLU A 114 5.97 6.28 -8.75
CA GLU A 114 5.36 6.93 -9.92
C GLU A 114 4.62 8.18 -9.52
N LEU A 115 4.04 8.17 -8.33
CA LEU A 115 3.40 9.32 -7.69
C LEU A 115 3.97 9.46 -6.29
N TYR A 116 3.93 10.68 -5.77
CA TYR A 116 4.28 10.93 -4.38
C TYR A 116 3.16 11.75 -3.75
N LEU A 117 2.59 11.24 -2.67
CA LEU A 117 1.46 11.87 -1.99
C LEU A 117 1.90 12.36 -0.62
N THR A 118 1.68 13.63 -0.34
CA THR A 118 1.85 14.18 1.00
C THR A 118 0.63 13.89 1.86
N SER A 119 -0.51 13.64 1.23
CA SER A 119 -1.74 13.18 1.89
C SER A 119 -2.46 12.22 0.95
N LEU A 120 -3.04 11.17 1.52
CA LEU A 120 -3.85 10.22 0.74
C LEU A 120 -5.07 10.89 0.12
N LEU A 121 -5.50 12.03 0.65
CA LEU A 121 -6.61 12.80 0.07
C LEU A 121 -6.30 13.29 -1.34
N ASP A 122 -5.03 13.42 -1.71
CA ASP A 122 -4.62 13.93 -3.01
C ASP A 122 -4.70 12.89 -4.12
N PHE A 123 -4.85 11.61 -3.77
CA PHE A 123 -4.84 10.53 -4.77
C PHE A 123 -6.00 10.64 -5.76
N ARG A 124 -7.16 11.06 -5.30
CA ARG A 124 -8.34 11.13 -6.15
C ARG A 124 -8.11 12.01 -7.37
N GLN A 125 -7.43 13.13 -7.21
CA GLN A 125 -7.12 14.02 -8.33
C GLN A 125 -6.21 13.33 -9.35
N SER A 126 -5.21 12.59 -8.87
CA SER A 126 -4.30 11.85 -9.74
C SER A 126 -5.03 10.75 -10.50
N TRP A 127 -5.96 10.07 -9.85
CA TRP A 127 -6.79 9.04 -10.46
C TRP A 127 -7.61 9.61 -11.59
N MET A 128 -8.22 10.77 -11.37
CA MET A 128 -9.10 11.40 -12.35
C MET A 128 -8.35 11.93 -13.57
N LYS A 129 -7.04 12.09 -13.49
CA LYS A 129 -6.21 12.56 -14.61
C LYS A 129 -5.74 11.45 -15.53
N GLN A 130 -6.00 10.21 -15.20
CA GLN A 130 -5.57 9.06 -16.01
C GLN A 130 -6.52 8.73 -17.15
#